data_8eae9b6400daaf28339905fc555aa97a
#
_entry.id   8eae9b6400daaf28339905fc555aa97a
#
_cell.length_a   1.000
_cell.length_b   1.000
_cell.length_c   1.000
_cell.angle_alpha   90.00
_cell.angle_beta   90.00
_cell.angle_gamma   90.00
#
_symmetry.space_group_name_H-M   'P 1'
#
loop_
_entity.id
_entity.type
_entity.pdbx_description
1 polymer ?
#
loop_
_entity_poly.entity_id
_entity_poly.type
_entity_poly.pdbx_seq_one_letter_code
_entity_poly.pdbx_strand_id
1 'polypeptide(L)'
;MSKLTYQAPTLLLAEEMDDDSSVGYDDPIKIFNRKRNAHACMMSIVFLVLYPLGAISLHLPLPPFLRNIRIVPSVHAPIQILGLAMMIGAMGLGIDIARELDFFSGSVPAHVVIGLLATSMIILIQPAMGTLQHLHFRKTGGRSIYGYIHRWNGRVAIILGMINQGLGFQLAGIGTVVHTHSLVRNFAFLGVLGGVWLTLVMWDGHRVVMRKKPSVVDQGEVEQENSENSAK
;
A
#
# COMPACT_ATOMS: atom_id res chain seq x y z
N MET A 1 -9.23 17.40 36.03
CA MET A 1 -8.98 16.61 34.82
C MET A 1 -10.31 16.38 34.12
N SER A 2 -10.73 17.31 33.28
CA SER A 2 -11.96 17.21 32.49
C SER A 2 -11.68 16.38 31.26
N LYS A 3 -12.35 15.23 31.14
CA LYS A 3 -12.39 14.44 29.93
C LYS A 3 -13.12 15.27 28.86
N LEU A 4 -12.36 15.89 27.97
CA LEU A 4 -12.89 16.36 26.70
C LEU A 4 -13.22 15.11 25.87
N THR A 5 -14.46 14.62 26.01
CA THR A 5 -15.04 13.69 25.05
C THR A 5 -15.18 14.44 23.73
N TYR A 6 -14.33 14.09 22.78
CA TYR A 6 -14.48 14.47 21.38
C TYR A 6 -15.82 13.90 20.89
N GLN A 7 -16.85 14.74 20.89
CA GLN A 7 -18.07 14.44 20.16
C GLN A 7 -17.77 14.71 18.68
N ALA A 8 -17.55 13.65 17.92
CA ALA A 8 -17.63 13.74 16.47
C ALA A 8 -18.96 14.43 16.12
N PRO A 9 -19.00 15.37 15.17
CA PRO A 9 -20.23 16.04 14.82
C PRO A 9 -21.19 15.04 14.16
N THR A 10 -21.94 14.34 14.99
CA THR A 10 -23.00 13.38 14.61
C THR A 10 -24.20 14.08 13.94
N LEU A 11 -24.22 15.41 13.98
CA LEU A 11 -25.32 16.24 13.46
C LEU A 11 -25.26 16.42 11.93
N LEU A 12 -24.16 16.10 11.25
CA LEU A 12 -24.00 16.38 9.83
C LEU A 12 -24.48 15.26 8.88
N LEU A 13 -24.92 14.12 9.41
CA LEU A 13 -25.31 12.97 8.59
C LEU A 13 -26.83 12.70 8.53
N ALA A 14 -27.63 13.39 9.32
CA ALA A 14 -29.06 13.15 9.41
C ALA A 14 -29.93 14.04 8.49
N GLU A 15 -29.35 15.07 7.87
CA GLU A 15 -30.10 16.05 7.06
C GLU A 15 -30.05 15.80 5.55
N GLU A 16 -29.54 14.66 5.09
CA GLU A 16 -29.36 14.39 3.65
C GLU A 16 -30.57 13.66 3.00
N MET A 17 -31.77 13.83 3.52
CA MET A 17 -32.99 13.25 2.91
C MET A 17 -34.06 14.29 2.53
N ASP A 18 -33.72 15.55 2.42
CA ASP A 18 -34.64 16.53 1.81
C ASP A 18 -34.08 16.94 0.46
N ASP A 19 -34.81 16.54 -0.58
CA ASP A 19 -34.65 16.88 -2.00
C ASP A 19 -35.02 18.35 -2.19
N ASP A 20 -34.14 19.28 -1.81
CA ASP A 20 -34.20 20.66 -2.22
C ASP A 20 -33.15 20.99 -3.26
N SER A 21 -33.52 20.92 -4.52
CA SER A 21 -32.72 21.19 -5.71
C SER A 21 -32.23 22.64 -5.85
N SER A 22 -32.33 23.47 -4.80
CA SER A 22 -31.93 24.89 -4.77
C SER A 22 -30.69 25.20 -3.92
N VAL A 23 -30.10 24.22 -3.21
CA VAL A 23 -28.88 24.47 -2.44
C VAL A 23 -27.70 24.59 -3.39
N GLY A 24 -27.16 25.79 -3.53
CA GLY A 24 -26.14 26.15 -4.50
C GLY A 24 -24.87 25.30 -4.37
N TYR A 25 -24.11 25.26 -5.47
CA TYR A 25 -22.83 24.52 -5.62
C TYR A 25 -21.78 24.90 -4.56
N ASP A 26 -21.99 25.97 -3.81
CA ASP A 26 -21.08 26.64 -2.88
C ASP A 26 -21.35 26.32 -1.40
N ASP A 27 -22.17 25.33 -1.06
CA ASP A 27 -22.38 24.91 0.33
C ASP A 27 -21.07 24.33 0.92
N PRO A 28 -20.49 24.96 1.96
CA PRO A 28 -19.23 24.53 2.57
C PRO A 28 -19.26 23.06 3.04
N ILE A 29 -20.40 22.60 3.53
CA ILE A 29 -20.57 21.22 4.02
C ILE A 29 -20.51 20.24 2.85
N LYS A 30 -21.14 20.56 1.72
CA LYS A 30 -21.08 19.73 0.52
C LYS A 30 -19.67 19.67 -0.05
N ILE A 31 -18.95 20.80 -0.05
CA ILE A 31 -17.54 20.86 -0.51
C ILE A 31 -16.67 19.98 0.39
N PHE A 32 -16.79 20.12 1.70
CA PHE A 32 -16.06 19.30 2.66
C PHE A 32 -16.32 17.80 2.46
N ASN A 33 -17.58 17.40 2.35
CA ASN A 33 -17.95 16.00 2.13
C ASN A 33 -17.41 15.45 0.82
N ARG A 34 -17.39 16.25 -0.26
CA ARG A 34 -16.77 15.86 -1.54
C ARG A 34 -15.26 15.64 -1.39
N LYS A 35 -14.54 16.53 -0.73
CA LYS A 35 -13.09 16.39 -0.45
C LYS A 35 -12.82 15.09 0.34
N ARG A 36 -13.58 14.87 1.43
CA ARG A 36 -13.46 13.68 2.27
C ARG A 36 -13.71 12.39 1.49
N ASN A 37 -14.79 12.35 0.72
CA ASN A 37 -15.14 11.18 -0.08
C ASN A 37 -14.12 10.92 -1.19
N ALA A 38 -13.62 11.96 -1.86
CA ALA A 38 -12.58 11.85 -2.87
C ALA A 38 -11.27 11.34 -2.27
N HIS A 39 -10.83 11.88 -1.12
CA HIS A 39 -9.68 11.39 -0.37
C HIS A 39 -9.82 9.89 -0.04
N ALA A 40 -10.92 9.51 0.59
CA ALA A 40 -11.17 8.14 1.01
C ALA A 40 -11.21 7.17 -0.19
N CYS A 41 -11.89 7.54 -1.28
CA CYS A 41 -11.99 6.72 -2.48
C CYS A 41 -10.63 6.53 -3.16
N MET A 42 -9.89 7.62 -3.39
CA MET A 42 -8.58 7.55 -4.03
C MET A 42 -7.57 6.77 -3.21
N MET A 43 -7.50 6.99 -1.88
CA MET A 43 -6.59 6.24 -1.00
C MET A 43 -6.96 4.75 -0.95
N SER A 44 -8.26 4.42 -0.94
CA SER A 44 -8.71 3.02 -1.01
C SER A 44 -8.29 2.35 -2.31
N ILE A 45 -8.49 2.99 -3.46
CA ILE A 45 -8.05 2.45 -4.76
C ILE A 45 -6.54 2.26 -4.78
N VAL A 46 -5.77 3.21 -4.27
CA VAL A 46 -4.30 3.15 -4.27
C VAL A 46 -3.79 2.01 -3.40
N PHE A 47 -4.18 1.97 -2.13
CA PHE A 47 -3.60 1.03 -1.16
C PHE A 47 -4.23 -0.36 -1.19
N LEU A 48 -5.49 -0.49 -1.60
CA LEU A 48 -6.16 -1.79 -1.66
C LEU A 48 -6.10 -2.44 -3.04
N VAL A 49 -5.91 -1.64 -4.11
CA VAL A 49 -5.96 -2.16 -5.47
C VAL A 49 -4.63 -1.95 -6.21
N LEU A 50 -4.25 -0.70 -6.48
CA LEU A 50 -3.13 -0.41 -7.39
C LEU A 50 -1.79 -0.92 -6.86
N TYR A 51 -1.42 -0.60 -5.63
CA TYR A 51 -0.14 -1.03 -5.07
C TYR A 51 -0.05 -2.55 -4.89
N PRO A 52 -1.05 -3.24 -4.32
CA PRO A 52 -1.05 -4.70 -4.28
C PRO A 52 -1.00 -5.34 -5.67
N LEU A 53 -1.82 -4.90 -6.63
CA LEU A 53 -1.79 -5.44 -7.99
C LEU A 53 -0.43 -5.23 -8.67
N GLY A 54 0.16 -4.04 -8.55
CA GLY A 54 1.50 -3.78 -9.06
C GLY A 54 2.55 -4.69 -8.43
N ALA A 55 2.46 -4.98 -7.13
CA ALA A 55 3.34 -5.91 -6.45
C ALA A 55 3.08 -7.37 -6.87
N ILE A 56 1.81 -7.80 -6.93
CA ILE A 56 1.38 -9.14 -7.35
C ILE A 56 1.86 -9.43 -8.78
N SER A 57 1.83 -8.45 -9.69
CA SER A 57 2.24 -8.63 -11.09
C SER A 57 3.65 -9.20 -11.25
N LEU A 58 4.55 -8.96 -10.29
CA LEU A 58 5.93 -9.45 -10.29
C LEU A 58 6.04 -10.93 -9.90
N HIS A 59 5.01 -11.50 -9.29
CA HIS A 59 5.00 -12.86 -8.76
C HIS A 59 4.17 -13.83 -9.60
N LEU A 60 3.35 -13.31 -10.53
CA LEU A 60 2.50 -14.15 -11.37
C LEU A 60 3.33 -14.89 -12.42
N PRO A 61 3.10 -16.21 -12.58
CA PRO A 61 3.69 -16.98 -13.67
C PRO A 61 3.08 -16.50 -15.00
N LEU A 62 3.91 -15.97 -15.89
CA LEU A 62 3.44 -15.56 -17.22
C LEU A 62 3.13 -16.79 -18.07
N PRO A 63 1.97 -16.85 -18.72
CA PRO A 63 1.67 -17.84 -19.73
C PRO A 63 2.64 -17.72 -20.92
N PRO A 64 2.88 -18.81 -21.68
CA PRO A 64 3.91 -18.84 -22.73
C PRO A 64 3.82 -17.71 -23.76
N PHE A 65 2.60 -17.27 -24.12
CA PHE A 65 2.36 -16.21 -25.10
C PHE A 65 2.73 -14.80 -24.59
N LEU A 66 2.87 -14.63 -23.25
CA LEU A 66 3.27 -13.36 -22.61
C LEU A 66 4.73 -13.36 -22.15
N ARG A 67 5.50 -14.41 -22.45
CA ARG A 67 6.91 -14.53 -21.99
C ARG A 67 7.82 -13.39 -22.45
N ASN A 68 7.48 -12.74 -23.57
CA ASN A 68 8.25 -11.61 -24.10
C ASN A 68 7.93 -10.28 -23.44
N ILE A 69 6.90 -10.21 -22.59
CA ILE A 69 6.53 -8.99 -21.87
C ILE A 69 7.50 -8.75 -20.72
N ARG A 70 8.14 -7.61 -20.73
CA ARG A 70 8.95 -7.14 -19.61
C ARG A 70 8.02 -6.61 -18.51
N ILE A 71 7.62 -7.45 -17.53
CA ILE A 71 6.62 -7.11 -16.52
C ILE A 71 6.95 -5.80 -15.79
N VAL A 72 8.21 -5.56 -15.42
CA VAL A 72 8.58 -4.36 -14.66
C VAL A 72 8.23 -3.08 -15.42
N PRO A 73 8.71 -2.82 -16.65
CA PRO A 73 8.39 -1.58 -17.35
C PRO A 73 6.97 -1.55 -17.93
N SER A 74 6.36 -2.70 -18.24
CA SER A 74 5.08 -2.74 -18.96
C SER A 74 3.86 -2.84 -18.05
N VAL A 75 4.01 -3.33 -16.82
CA VAL A 75 2.90 -3.56 -15.90
C VAL A 75 3.17 -2.92 -14.53
N HIS A 76 4.24 -3.35 -13.86
CA HIS A 76 4.54 -2.91 -12.50
C HIS A 76 4.74 -1.39 -12.43
N ALA A 77 5.66 -0.84 -13.21
CA ALA A 77 5.99 0.58 -13.12
C ALA A 77 4.81 1.49 -13.52
N PRO A 78 4.06 1.26 -14.60
CA PRO A 78 2.89 2.08 -14.92
C PRO A 78 1.82 2.07 -13.83
N ILE A 79 1.49 0.92 -13.26
CA ILE A 79 0.51 0.82 -12.16
C ILE A 79 1.02 1.59 -10.93
N GLN A 80 2.30 1.46 -10.58
CA GLN A 80 2.88 2.16 -9.44
C GLN A 80 2.94 3.68 -9.64
N ILE A 81 3.22 4.15 -10.87
CA ILE A 81 3.23 5.58 -11.21
C ILE A 81 1.83 6.16 -11.13
N LEU A 82 0.82 5.45 -11.66
CA LEU A 82 -0.58 5.85 -11.54
C LEU A 82 -0.99 5.94 -10.08
N GLY A 83 -0.66 4.92 -9.28
CA GLY A 83 -0.92 4.90 -7.84
C GLY A 83 -0.23 6.06 -7.12
N LEU A 84 1.01 6.38 -7.47
CA LEU A 84 1.77 7.50 -6.91
C LEU A 84 1.09 8.84 -7.21
N ALA A 85 0.68 9.08 -8.46
CA ALA A 85 0.00 10.32 -8.86
C ALA A 85 -1.33 10.50 -8.11
N MET A 86 -2.15 9.44 -8.05
CA MET A 86 -3.40 9.45 -7.29
C MET A 86 -3.17 9.67 -5.81
N MET A 87 -2.16 9.02 -5.22
CA MET A 87 -1.83 9.17 -3.81
C MET A 87 -1.39 10.59 -3.45
N ILE A 88 -0.58 11.24 -4.29
CA ILE A 88 -0.16 12.63 -4.06
C ILE A 88 -1.37 13.55 -4.04
N GLY A 89 -2.29 13.42 -4.99
CA GLY A 89 -3.53 14.20 -5.01
C GLY A 89 -4.40 13.94 -3.78
N ALA A 90 -4.59 12.67 -3.43
CA ALA A 90 -5.36 12.28 -2.25
C ALA A 90 -4.70 12.73 -0.94
N MET A 91 -3.38 12.71 -0.84
CA MET A 91 -2.64 13.23 0.31
C MET A 91 -2.88 14.74 0.47
N GLY A 92 -2.85 15.50 -0.64
CA GLY A 92 -3.18 16.93 -0.63
C GLY A 92 -4.57 17.20 -0.05
N LEU A 93 -5.59 16.44 -0.51
CA LEU A 93 -6.94 16.53 0.06
C LEU A 93 -6.98 16.16 1.54
N GLY A 94 -6.25 15.13 1.95
CA GLY A 94 -6.19 14.72 3.36
C GLY A 94 -5.56 15.78 4.26
N ILE A 95 -4.51 16.45 3.79
CA ILE A 95 -3.88 17.57 4.52
C ILE A 95 -4.84 18.77 4.62
N ASP A 96 -5.56 19.07 3.55
CA ASP A 96 -6.54 20.16 3.52
C ASP A 96 -7.67 19.90 4.54
N ILE A 97 -8.23 18.69 4.53
CA ILE A 97 -9.23 18.24 5.52
C ILE A 97 -8.68 18.32 6.96
N ALA A 98 -7.45 17.88 7.18
CA ALA A 98 -6.84 17.90 8.50
C ALA A 98 -6.63 19.34 9.02
N ARG A 99 -6.39 20.30 8.12
CA ARG A 99 -6.32 21.73 8.44
C ARG A 99 -7.70 22.30 8.75
N GLU A 100 -8.72 21.99 7.93
CA GLU A 100 -10.09 22.43 8.17
C GLU A 100 -10.65 21.92 9.53
N LEU A 101 -10.21 20.71 9.95
CA LEU A 101 -10.59 20.11 11.24
C LEU A 101 -9.64 20.45 12.40
N ASP A 102 -8.65 21.31 12.17
CA ASP A 102 -7.66 21.77 13.17
C ASP A 102 -6.88 20.61 13.85
N PHE A 103 -6.63 19.52 13.12
CA PHE A 103 -5.94 18.35 13.67
C PHE A 103 -4.45 18.57 13.98
N PHE A 104 -3.87 19.68 13.54
CA PHE A 104 -2.46 19.99 13.77
C PHE A 104 -2.18 20.86 14.98
N SER A 105 -3.21 21.47 15.61
CA SER A 105 -3.04 22.36 16.76
C SER A 105 -3.11 21.64 18.12
N GLY A 106 -3.48 20.36 18.13
CA GLY A 106 -3.64 19.58 19.36
C GLY A 106 -3.12 18.15 19.26
N SER A 107 -3.88 17.18 19.73
CA SER A 107 -3.56 15.76 19.59
C SER A 107 -3.84 15.29 18.17
N VAL A 108 -2.78 15.07 17.39
CA VAL A 108 -2.87 14.60 16.01
C VAL A 108 -3.45 13.19 15.96
N PRO A 109 -4.54 12.93 15.20
CA PRO A 109 -5.11 11.59 15.09
C PRO A 109 -4.13 10.58 14.48
N ALA A 110 -4.18 9.33 14.95
CA ALA A 110 -3.30 8.26 14.46
C ALA A 110 -3.41 8.06 12.94
N HIS A 111 -4.60 8.24 12.36
CA HIS A 111 -4.83 8.21 10.92
C HIS A 111 -3.94 9.21 10.17
N VAL A 112 -3.83 10.43 10.66
CA VAL A 112 -3.02 11.48 10.04
C VAL A 112 -1.54 11.14 10.12
N VAL A 113 -1.06 10.73 11.31
CA VAL A 113 0.36 10.38 11.54
C VAL A 113 0.78 9.20 10.66
N ILE A 114 0.03 8.10 10.70
CA ILE A 114 0.35 6.89 9.94
C ILE A 114 0.19 7.14 8.44
N GLY A 115 -0.82 7.92 8.05
CA GLY A 115 -1.04 8.31 6.66
C GLY A 115 0.13 9.10 6.09
N LEU A 116 0.59 10.13 6.80
CA LEU A 116 1.76 10.91 6.38
C LEU A 116 3.03 10.07 6.35
N LEU A 117 3.23 9.18 7.31
CA LEU A 117 4.38 8.27 7.32
C LEU A 117 4.37 7.35 6.10
N ALA A 118 3.27 6.63 5.85
CA ALA A 118 3.16 5.69 4.75
C ALA A 118 3.32 6.38 3.38
N THR A 119 2.66 7.52 3.18
CA THR A 119 2.75 8.28 1.92
C THR A 119 4.14 8.87 1.70
N SER A 120 4.79 9.40 2.75
CA SER A 120 6.17 9.92 2.67
C SER A 120 7.17 8.82 2.31
N MET A 121 7.05 7.62 2.89
CA MET A 121 7.88 6.46 2.54
C MET A 121 7.75 6.11 1.05
N ILE A 122 6.55 6.21 0.49
CA ILE A 122 6.32 5.92 -0.92
C ILE A 122 6.84 7.05 -1.81
N ILE A 123 6.54 8.31 -1.51
CA ILE A 123 6.94 9.46 -2.34
C ILE A 123 8.46 9.61 -2.40
N LEU A 124 9.12 9.53 -1.24
CA LEU A 124 10.55 9.83 -1.14
C LEU A 124 11.45 8.66 -1.51
N ILE A 125 11.07 7.43 -1.12
CA ILE A 125 11.98 6.27 -1.21
C ILE A 125 11.67 5.40 -2.44
N GLN A 126 10.39 5.12 -2.74
CA GLN A 126 10.05 4.12 -3.73
C GLN A 126 10.52 4.44 -5.15
N PRO A 127 10.29 5.65 -5.72
CA PRO A 127 10.73 5.97 -7.07
C PRO A 127 12.26 5.98 -7.19
N ALA A 128 12.95 6.56 -6.20
CA ALA A 128 14.41 6.64 -6.18
C ALA A 128 15.05 5.24 -6.14
N MET A 129 14.64 4.42 -5.17
CA MET A 129 15.20 3.08 -4.99
C MET A 129 14.84 2.14 -6.15
N GLY A 130 13.64 2.25 -6.70
CA GLY A 130 13.21 1.47 -7.87
C GLY A 130 14.03 1.82 -9.12
N THR A 131 14.26 3.10 -9.37
CA THR A 131 15.07 3.58 -10.49
C THR A 131 16.54 3.15 -10.34
N LEU A 132 17.13 3.36 -9.16
CA LEU A 132 18.52 2.95 -8.88
C LEU A 132 18.69 1.44 -9.03
N GLN A 133 17.74 0.64 -8.54
CA GLN A 133 17.74 -0.82 -8.73
C GLN A 133 17.70 -1.19 -10.23
N HIS A 134 16.84 -0.54 -11.00
CA HIS A 134 16.72 -0.82 -12.44
C HIS A 134 18.01 -0.47 -13.19
N LEU A 135 18.61 0.68 -12.89
CA LEU A 135 19.88 1.10 -13.47
C LEU A 135 21.04 0.16 -13.10
N HIS A 136 21.11 -0.24 -11.82
CA HIS A 136 22.11 -1.19 -11.34
C HIS A 136 21.95 -2.55 -12.03
N PHE A 137 20.74 -3.08 -12.10
CA PHE A 137 20.46 -4.36 -12.75
C PHE A 137 20.82 -4.36 -14.23
N ARG A 138 20.56 -3.26 -14.95
CA ARG A 138 20.95 -3.13 -16.35
C ARG A 138 22.47 -3.18 -16.56
N LYS A 139 23.26 -2.70 -15.58
CA LYS A 139 24.72 -2.67 -15.66
C LYS A 139 25.37 -3.99 -15.23
N THR A 140 24.84 -4.63 -14.22
CA THR A 140 25.53 -5.75 -13.54
C THR A 140 24.79 -7.09 -13.64
N GLY A 141 23.51 -7.09 -14.03
CA GLY A 141 22.63 -8.28 -13.99
C GLY A 141 22.33 -8.78 -12.56
N GLY A 142 22.88 -8.11 -11.53
CA GLY A 142 22.87 -8.56 -10.14
C GLY A 142 21.84 -7.88 -9.25
N ARG A 143 21.69 -8.43 -8.05
CA ARG A 143 20.90 -7.83 -6.96
C ARG A 143 21.68 -6.70 -6.31
N SER A 144 20.97 -5.66 -5.88
CA SER A 144 21.56 -4.51 -5.18
C SER A 144 20.87 -4.20 -3.87
N ILE A 145 21.53 -3.40 -3.05
CA ILE A 145 20.95 -2.85 -1.82
C ILE A 145 19.73 -1.99 -2.12
N TYR A 146 19.71 -1.27 -3.26
CA TYR A 146 18.58 -0.46 -3.69
C TYR A 146 17.31 -1.32 -3.89
N GLY A 147 17.45 -2.50 -4.49
CA GLY A 147 16.35 -3.45 -4.66
C GLY A 147 15.89 -4.07 -3.35
N TYR A 148 16.78 -4.23 -2.37
CA TYR A 148 16.42 -4.65 -1.04
C TYR A 148 15.57 -3.57 -0.33
N ILE A 149 16.06 -2.34 -0.31
CA ILE A 149 15.36 -1.19 0.29
C ILE A 149 14.00 -0.98 -0.40
N HIS A 150 13.96 -0.95 -1.73
CA HIS A 150 12.71 -0.80 -2.49
C HIS A 150 11.65 -1.83 -2.07
N ARG A 151 12.01 -3.10 -2.03
CA ARG A 151 11.07 -4.17 -1.67
C ARG A 151 10.56 -4.07 -0.24
N TRP A 152 11.46 -3.87 0.75
CA TRP A 152 11.06 -3.83 2.15
C TRP A 152 10.30 -2.56 2.50
N ASN A 153 10.78 -1.42 2.04
CA ASN A 153 10.06 -0.15 2.22
C ASN A 153 8.66 -0.20 1.59
N GLY A 154 8.54 -0.76 0.38
CA GLY A 154 7.25 -0.92 -0.29
C GLY A 154 6.28 -1.80 0.50
N ARG A 155 6.75 -2.95 1.02
CA ARG A 155 5.93 -3.85 1.84
C ARG A 155 5.43 -3.16 3.11
N VAL A 156 6.32 -2.50 3.84
CA VAL A 156 5.97 -1.78 5.07
C VAL A 156 4.98 -0.66 4.78
N ALA A 157 5.24 0.15 3.76
CA ALA A 157 4.36 1.26 3.41
C ALA A 157 2.96 0.82 2.95
N ILE A 158 2.85 -0.27 2.18
CA ILE A 158 1.56 -0.85 1.78
C ILE A 158 0.80 -1.35 3.01
N ILE A 159 1.45 -2.08 3.92
CA ILE A 159 0.82 -2.57 5.15
C ILE A 159 0.34 -1.41 6.03
N LEU A 160 1.17 -0.38 6.22
CA LEU A 160 0.78 0.81 6.96
C LEU A 160 -0.42 1.52 6.31
N GLY A 161 -0.43 1.65 4.99
CA GLY A 161 -1.56 2.20 4.26
C GLY A 161 -2.84 1.38 4.42
N MET A 162 -2.76 0.05 4.39
CA MET A 162 -3.88 -0.84 4.63
C MET A 162 -4.44 -0.69 6.07
N ILE A 163 -3.58 -0.65 7.07
CA ILE A 163 -3.98 -0.40 8.46
C ILE A 163 -4.64 0.98 8.58
N ASN A 164 -4.08 1.98 7.92
CA ASN A 164 -4.55 3.35 7.94
C ASN A 164 -5.96 3.52 7.35
N GLN A 165 -6.39 2.65 6.45
CA GLN A 165 -7.79 2.62 5.96
C GLN A 165 -8.77 2.39 7.11
N GLY A 166 -8.49 1.41 7.99
CA GLY A 166 -9.32 1.14 9.17
C GLY A 166 -9.38 2.34 10.12
N LEU A 167 -8.24 2.98 10.37
CA LEU A 167 -8.17 4.20 11.21
C LEU A 167 -8.92 5.37 10.58
N GLY A 168 -8.90 5.50 9.25
CA GLY A 168 -9.67 6.52 8.53
C GLY A 168 -11.18 6.31 8.66
N PHE A 169 -11.67 5.06 8.56
CA PHE A 169 -13.06 4.74 8.81
C PHE A 169 -13.48 5.04 10.25
N GLN A 170 -12.64 4.66 11.22
CA GLN A 170 -12.88 4.96 12.63
C GLN A 170 -12.97 6.48 12.86
N LEU A 171 -12.03 7.25 12.30
CA LEU A 171 -12.01 8.72 12.42
C LEU A 171 -13.26 9.35 11.78
N ALA A 172 -13.75 8.81 10.68
CA ALA A 172 -14.95 9.27 9.99
C ALA A 172 -16.26 8.77 10.64
N GLY A 173 -16.21 7.99 11.74
CA GLY A 173 -17.38 7.42 12.39
C GLY A 173 -18.10 6.35 11.58
N ILE A 174 -17.49 5.85 10.50
CA ILE A 174 -18.08 4.82 9.65
C ILE A 174 -17.97 3.45 10.34
N GLY A 175 -19.08 2.75 10.40
CA GLY A 175 -19.16 1.43 11.06
C GLY A 175 -19.74 1.45 12.47
N THR A 176 -19.82 2.62 13.11
CA THR A 176 -20.45 2.76 14.44
C THR A 176 -21.87 3.33 14.35
N VAL A 177 -22.14 4.18 13.37
CA VAL A 177 -23.42 4.90 13.26
C VAL A 177 -24.03 4.81 11.84
N VAL A 178 -23.23 4.76 10.77
CA VAL A 178 -23.73 4.85 9.39
C VAL A 178 -22.88 3.98 8.43
N HIS A 179 -23.54 3.36 7.43
CA HIS A 179 -22.95 2.75 6.23
C HIS A 179 -21.90 1.64 6.43
N THR A 180 -22.31 0.54 7.02
CA THR A 180 -21.52 -0.71 7.12
C THR A 180 -21.08 -1.26 5.74
N HIS A 181 -21.84 -0.98 4.67
CA HIS A 181 -21.53 -1.50 3.33
C HIS A 181 -20.18 -1.06 2.77
N SER A 182 -19.77 0.20 2.98
CA SER A 182 -18.46 0.70 2.53
C SER A 182 -17.31 0.02 3.29
N LEU A 183 -17.51 -0.20 4.58
CA LEU A 183 -16.58 -0.89 5.45
C LEU A 183 -16.43 -2.35 5.03
N VAL A 184 -17.53 -3.08 4.87
CA VAL A 184 -17.52 -4.48 4.42
C VAL A 184 -16.84 -4.62 3.06
N ARG A 185 -17.16 -3.77 2.10
CA ARG A 185 -16.55 -3.78 0.78
C ARG A 185 -15.02 -3.57 0.85
N ASN A 186 -14.55 -2.58 1.61
CA ASN A 186 -13.12 -2.33 1.75
C ASN A 186 -12.38 -3.48 2.45
N PHE A 187 -12.95 -4.05 3.50
CA PHE A 187 -12.34 -5.20 4.17
C PHE A 187 -12.40 -6.47 3.32
N ALA A 188 -13.40 -6.64 2.45
CA ALA A 188 -13.42 -7.72 1.48
C ALA A 188 -12.27 -7.58 0.46
N PHE A 189 -12.08 -6.41 -0.14
CA PHE A 189 -10.95 -6.15 -1.03
C PHE A 189 -9.61 -6.32 -0.31
N LEU A 190 -9.47 -5.80 0.90
CA LEU A 190 -8.28 -5.97 1.73
C LEU A 190 -7.99 -7.45 1.99
N GLY A 191 -9.00 -8.23 2.38
CA GLY A 191 -8.86 -9.66 2.66
C GLY A 191 -8.42 -10.45 1.43
N VAL A 192 -9.04 -10.19 0.28
CA VAL A 192 -8.71 -10.91 -0.96
C VAL A 192 -7.35 -10.48 -1.51
N LEU A 193 -7.16 -9.21 -1.82
CA LEU A 193 -5.93 -8.74 -2.47
C LEU A 193 -4.73 -8.76 -1.53
N GLY A 194 -4.92 -8.36 -0.28
CA GLY A 194 -3.88 -8.44 0.74
C GLY A 194 -3.49 -9.88 1.07
N GLY A 195 -4.48 -10.78 1.15
CA GLY A 195 -4.27 -12.21 1.37
C GLY A 195 -3.50 -12.87 0.21
N VAL A 196 -3.89 -12.60 -1.04
CA VAL A 196 -3.16 -13.08 -2.22
C VAL A 196 -1.73 -12.54 -2.22
N TRP A 197 -1.55 -11.25 -1.98
CA TRP A 197 -0.22 -10.64 -1.93
C TRP A 197 0.67 -11.24 -0.84
N LEU A 198 0.15 -11.41 0.38
CA LEU A 198 0.89 -12.03 1.48
C LEU A 198 1.28 -13.47 1.16
N THR A 199 0.35 -14.25 0.60
CA THR A 199 0.59 -15.64 0.21
C THR A 199 1.73 -15.73 -0.81
N LEU A 200 1.72 -14.87 -1.84
CA LEU A 200 2.76 -14.83 -2.87
C LEU A 200 4.12 -14.41 -2.29
N VAL A 201 4.15 -13.43 -1.41
CA VAL A 201 5.38 -12.98 -0.72
C VAL A 201 5.97 -14.10 0.13
N MET A 202 5.14 -14.82 0.88
CA MET A 202 5.57 -15.96 1.70
C MET A 202 6.06 -17.11 0.84
N TRP A 203 5.37 -17.42 -0.25
CA TRP A 203 5.76 -18.46 -1.22
C TRP A 203 7.14 -18.18 -1.84
N ASP A 204 7.39 -16.95 -2.27
CA ASP A 204 8.70 -16.55 -2.79
C ASP A 204 9.80 -16.66 -1.73
N GLY A 205 9.51 -16.22 -0.50
CA GLY A 205 10.43 -16.39 0.63
C GLY A 205 10.80 -17.86 0.87
N HIS A 206 9.81 -18.72 0.89
CA HIS A 206 10.00 -20.17 1.06
C HIS A 206 10.84 -20.78 -0.09
N ARG A 207 10.56 -20.43 -1.34
CA ARG A 207 11.34 -20.88 -2.51
C ARG A 207 12.82 -20.47 -2.42
N VAL A 208 13.10 -19.26 -1.96
CA VAL A 208 14.49 -18.77 -1.80
C VAL A 208 15.21 -19.58 -0.72
N VAL A 209 14.56 -19.89 0.40
CA VAL A 209 15.14 -20.69 1.49
C VAL A 209 15.41 -22.12 1.03
N MET A 210 14.47 -22.74 0.31
CA MET A 210 14.61 -24.13 -0.18
C MET A 210 15.73 -24.26 -1.22
N ARG A 211 15.92 -23.25 -2.10
CA ARG A 211 17.01 -23.25 -3.08
C ARG A 211 18.40 -23.07 -2.47
N LYS A 212 18.49 -22.55 -1.23
CA LYS A 212 19.77 -22.38 -0.52
C LYS A 212 20.18 -23.59 0.29
N LYS A 213 19.34 -24.61 0.47
CA LYS A 213 19.74 -25.88 1.07
C LYS A 213 20.56 -26.64 0.04
N PRO A 214 21.89 -26.89 0.29
CA PRO A 214 22.67 -27.77 -0.57
C PRO A 214 21.96 -29.13 -0.61
N SER A 215 21.88 -29.74 -1.77
CA SER A 215 21.41 -31.11 -1.87
C SER A 215 22.38 -32.00 -1.09
N VAL A 216 21.87 -32.98 -0.38
CA VAL A 216 22.70 -33.97 0.35
C VAL A 216 23.68 -34.64 -0.59
N VAL A 217 23.37 -34.71 -1.89
CA VAL A 217 24.22 -35.22 -2.97
C VAL A 217 25.50 -34.40 -3.16
N ASP A 218 25.38 -33.03 -3.14
CA ASP A 218 26.55 -32.11 -3.28
C ASP A 218 27.53 -32.25 -2.08
N GLN A 219 27.02 -32.58 -0.90
CA GLN A 219 27.87 -32.76 0.28
C GLN A 219 28.64 -34.10 0.20
N GLY A 220 28.03 -35.14 -0.32
CA GLY A 220 28.66 -36.43 -0.49
C GLY A 220 29.79 -36.41 -1.54
N GLU A 221 29.62 -35.66 -2.63
CA GLU A 221 30.64 -35.52 -3.68
C GLU A 221 31.86 -34.73 -3.19
N VAL A 222 31.63 -33.66 -2.43
CA VAL A 222 32.71 -32.81 -1.83
C VAL A 222 33.48 -33.61 -0.76
N GLU A 223 32.82 -34.42 0.05
CA GLU A 223 33.50 -35.29 1.02
C GLU A 223 34.32 -36.39 0.36
N GLN A 224 33.82 -36.97 -0.72
CA GLN A 224 34.54 -37.98 -1.51
C GLN A 224 35.78 -37.41 -2.21
N GLU A 225 35.66 -36.24 -2.84
CA GLU A 225 36.79 -35.54 -3.49
C GLU A 225 37.86 -35.12 -2.49
N ASN A 226 37.44 -34.66 -1.30
CA ASN A 226 38.40 -34.33 -0.22
C ASN A 226 39.09 -35.57 0.36
N SER A 227 38.43 -36.71 0.43
CA SER A 227 39.03 -37.97 0.90
C SER A 227 40.03 -38.53 -0.10
N GLU A 228 39.76 -38.44 -1.39
CA GLU A 228 40.68 -38.90 -2.47
C GLU A 228 41.92 -37.99 -2.58
N ASN A 229 41.76 -36.69 -2.37
CA ASN A 229 42.88 -35.73 -2.38
C ASN A 229 43.78 -35.83 -1.14
N SER A 230 43.26 -36.35 -0.03
CA SER A 230 44.06 -36.60 1.20
C SER A 230 44.79 -37.92 1.17
N ALA A 231 44.48 -38.81 0.22
CA ALA A 231 45.12 -40.14 0.09
C ALA A 231 46.27 -40.17 -0.95
N LYS A 232 46.52 -39.06 -1.63
CA LYS A 232 47.66 -38.82 -2.56
C LYS A 232 48.73 -37.99 -1.89
#